data_901bfee368dd97d22512bf2c95256a6a
#
_entry.id   901bfee368dd97d22512bf2c95256a6a
#
_cell.length_a   1.000
_cell.length_b   1.000
_cell.length_c   1.000
_cell.angle_alpha   90.00
_cell.angle_beta   90.00
_cell.angle_gamma   90.00
#
_symmetry.space_group_name_H-M   'P 1'
#
loop_
_entity.id
_entity.type
_entity.pdbx_description
1 polymer ?
#
loop_
_entity_poly.entity_id
_entity_poly.type
_entity_poly.pdbx_seq_one_letter_code
_entity_poly.pdbx_strand_id
1 'polypeptide(L)'
;MKAARRLTKDDWQNYSTARKGGRFSVSEIGLDKDRKTKKVNKTCIFFNERSFSDEKFGCALHHLANRDGVHFKETKPDICWQLPLRRSWESREEGDTNLTVVVIGEYTRKAWGAGGEDLDWYCTSNSEAHTSSIPVYISQKTELIAMMNEKAYEILKNKCDLVFKAQRNRKFRSLPLFVLHPASR
;
A
#
# COMPACT_ATOMS: atom_id res chain seq x y z
N MET A 1 -1.95 -16.75 -3.76
CA MET A 1 -2.24 -16.37 -2.36
C MET A 1 -2.31 -17.60 -1.45
N LYS A 2 -1.13 -18.12 -1.07
CA LYS A 2 -1.04 -19.29 -0.17
C LYS A 2 -1.55 -18.95 1.24
N ALA A 3 -1.30 -17.74 1.74
CA ALA A 3 -1.72 -17.28 3.06
C ALA A 3 -3.24 -17.41 3.29
N ALA A 4 -4.06 -17.05 2.31
CA ALA A 4 -5.52 -17.12 2.43
C ALA A 4 -6.08 -18.54 2.69
N ARG A 5 -5.32 -19.59 2.36
CA ARG A 5 -5.72 -20.99 2.65
C ARG A 5 -5.66 -21.34 4.13
N ARG A 6 -4.90 -20.55 4.93
CA ARG A 6 -4.74 -20.73 6.38
C ARG A 6 -5.83 -20.06 7.20
N LEU A 7 -6.68 -19.22 6.57
CA LEU A 7 -7.85 -18.63 7.21
C LEU A 7 -8.91 -19.70 7.46
N THR A 8 -9.52 -19.61 8.64
CA THR A 8 -10.65 -20.45 9.04
C THR A 8 -11.98 -19.70 8.84
N LYS A 9 -13.09 -20.38 9.05
CA LYS A 9 -14.43 -19.76 9.02
C LYS A 9 -14.61 -18.72 10.14
N ASP A 10 -13.88 -18.88 11.23
CA ASP A 10 -13.96 -17.99 12.39
C ASP A 10 -13.06 -16.74 12.21
N ASP A 11 -12.12 -16.78 11.27
CA ASP A 11 -11.22 -15.66 10.95
C ASP A 11 -11.77 -14.78 9.85
N TRP A 12 -12.68 -15.28 9.03
CA TRP A 12 -12.97 -14.67 7.74
C TRP A 12 -14.44 -14.79 7.33
N GLN A 13 -15.13 -13.65 7.27
CA GLN A 13 -16.54 -13.53 6.92
C GLN A 13 -16.90 -14.24 5.60
N ASN A 14 -16.10 -14.07 4.56
CA ASN A 14 -16.34 -14.62 3.23
C ASN A 14 -15.70 -15.99 3.00
N TYR A 15 -15.40 -16.74 4.06
CA TYR A 15 -14.78 -18.07 3.97
C TYR A 15 -15.53 -19.05 3.06
N SER A 16 -16.85 -19.15 3.23
CA SER A 16 -17.71 -20.04 2.44
C SER A 16 -17.83 -19.58 0.99
N THR A 17 -17.94 -18.26 0.77
CA THR A 17 -17.97 -17.65 -0.56
C THR A 17 -16.71 -17.98 -1.37
N ALA A 18 -15.54 -17.94 -0.71
CA ALA A 18 -14.27 -18.26 -1.34
C ALA A 18 -14.11 -19.74 -1.69
N ARG A 19 -14.93 -20.62 -1.12
CA ARG A 19 -14.90 -22.08 -1.31
C ARG A 19 -16.15 -22.65 -2.01
N LYS A 20 -16.94 -21.78 -2.61
CA LYS A 20 -18.18 -22.19 -3.30
C LYS A 20 -17.88 -23.21 -4.41
N GLY A 21 -18.65 -24.31 -4.44
CA GLY A 21 -18.50 -25.39 -5.42
C GLY A 21 -17.19 -26.19 -5.29
N GLY A 22 -16.62 -26.29 -4.09
CA GLY A 22 -15.38 -27.04 -3.84
C GLY A 22 -14.10 -26.40 -4.37
N ARG A 23 -14.20 -25.23 -5.01
CA ARG A 23 -13.06 -24.50 -5.57
C ARG A 23 -12.70 -23.30 -4.68
N PHE A 24 -11.41 -23.21 -4.33
CA PHE A 24 -10.90 -22.03 -3.63
C PHE A 24 -10.61 -20.90 -4.63
N SER A 25 -11.35 -19.79 -4.54
CA SER A 25 -11.25 -18.68 -5.47
C SER A 25 -11.41 -17.33 -4.76
N VAL A 26 -10.31 -16.60 -4.66
CA VAL A 26 -10.21 -15.29 -3.97
C VAL A 26 -9.76 -14.16 -4.88
N SER A 27 -9.47 -14.47 -6.14
CA SER A 27 -9.00 -13.49 -7.12
C SER A 27 -9.72 -13.65 -8.45
N GLU A 28 -9.77 -12.58 -9.21
CA GLU A 28 -10.32 -12.47 -10.55
C GLU A 28 -9.34 -11.74 -11.47
N ILE A 29 -9.55 -11.86 -12.76
CA ILE A 29 -8.80 -11.10 -13.77
C ILE A 29 -9.60 -9.82 -14.05
N GLY A 30 -8.98 -8.66 -13.86
CA GLY A 30 -9.56 -7.36 -14.19
C GLY A 30 -9.57 -7.09 -15.70
N LEU A 31 -10.22 -5.99 -16.10
CA LEU A 31 -10.26 -5.54 -17.50
C LEU A 31 -8.86 -5.23 -18.05
N ASP A 32 -7.95 -4.80 -17.21
CA ASP A 32 -6.52 -4.55 -17.47
C ASP A 32 -5.67 -5.82 -17.53
N LYS A 33 -6.32 -7.00 -17.48
CA LYS A 33 -5.69 -8.33 -17.39
C LYS A 33 -4.90 -8.59 -16.11
N ASP A 34 -4.88 -7.65 -15.19
CA ASP A 34 -4.26 -7.82 -13.88
C ASP A 34 -5.10 -8.70 -12.97
N ARG A 35 -4.41 -9.46 -12.12
CA ARG A 35 -5.05 -10.30 -11.11
C ARG A 35 -5.38 -9.47 -9.87
N LYS A 36 -6.66 -9.29 -9.61
CA LYS A 36 -7.20 -8.54 -8.46
C LYS A 36 -7.87 -9.46 -7.45
N THR A 37 -7.97 -9.03 -6.19
CA THR A 37 -8.81 -9.69 -5.20
C THR A 37 -10.28 -9.53 -5.60
N LYS A 38 -11.07 -10.60 -5.42
CA LYS A 38 -12.51 -10.52 -5.65
C LYS A 38 -13.18 -9.50 -4.75
N LYS A 39 -14.28 -8.95 -5.24
CA LYS A 39 -15.21 -8.14 -4.44
C LYS A 39 -16.44 -8.98 -4.08
N VAL A 40 -16.92 -8.81 -2.85
CA VAL A 40 -18.19 -9.33 -2.34
C VAL A 40 -18.92 -8.13 -1.75
N ASN A 41 -20.14 -7.88 -2.16
CA ASN A 41 -20.92 -6.72 -1.73
C ASN A 41 -20.15 -5.39 -1.84
N LYS A 42 -19.48 -5.17 -2.98
CA LYS A 42 -18.63 -4.00 -3.28
C LYS A 42 -17.35 -3.86 -2.45
N THR A 43 -17.11 -4.72 -1.47
CA THR A 43 -15.90 -4.71 -0.63
C THR A 43 -14.93 -5.83 -1.01
N CYS A 44 -13.68 -5.72 -0.56
CA CYS A 44 -12.69 -6.79 -0.77
C CYS A 44 -13.15 -8.10 -0.10
N ILE A 45 -13.00 -9.23 -0.77
CA ILE A 45 -13.36 -10.55 -0.23
C ILE A 45 -12.71 -10.85 1.13
N PHE A 46 -11.57 -10.25 1.45
CA PHE A 46 -10.88 -10.41 2.74
C PHE A 46 -11.31 -9.41 3.82
N PHE A 47 -12.26 -8.54 3.53
CA PHE A 47 -12.77 -7.59 4.50
C PHE A 47 -13.81 -8.25 5.39
N ASN A 48 -13.65 -8.12 6.70
CA ASN A 48 -14.61 -8.47 7.73
C ASN A 48 -15.34 -7.22 8.20
N GLU A 49 -16.65 -7.24 8.16
CA GLU A 49 -17.50 -6.18 8.70
C GLU A 49 -17.58 -6.29 10.23
N ARG A 50 -17.96 -5.20 10.91
CA ARG A 50 -18.20 -5.22 12.36
C ARG A 50 -19.31 -6.20 12.77
N SER A 51 -20.31 -6.38 11.89
CA SER A 51 -21.39 -7.35 12.09
C SER A 51 -20.92 -8.80 12.15
N PHE A 52 -19.75 -9.11 11.57
CA PHE A 52 -19.13 -10.42 11.68
C PHE A 52 -18.39 -10.58 13.02
N SER A 53 -17.56 -9.61 13.40
CA SER A 53 -16.85 -9.55 14.66
C SER A 53 -16.19 -8.18 14.85
N ASP A 54 -16.40 -7.53 15.98
CA ASP A 54 -15.74 -6.26 16.28
C ASP A 54 -14.22 -6.43 16.42
N GLU A 55 -13.79 -7.53 17.06
CA GLU A 55 -12.35 -7.82 17.26
C GLU A 55 -11.62 -8.13 15.96
N LYS A 56 -12.33 -8.68 14.96
CA LYS A 56 -11.77 -9.07 13.66
C LYS A 56 -12.20 -8.13 12.54
N PHE A 57 -12.70 -6.95 12.87
CA PHE A 57 -13.05 -5.93 11.89
C PHE A 57 -11.85 -5.57 11.01
N GLY A 58 -12.07 -5.46 9.71
CA GLY A 58 -11.04 -5.11 8.74
C GLY A 58 -10.51 -6.29 7.94
N CYS A 59 -9.23 -6.29 7.61
CA CYS A 59 -8.66 -7.27 6.70
C CYS A 59 -8.31 -8.59 7.40
N ALA A 60 -8.97 -9.69 7.04
CA ALA A 60 -8.69 -11.03 7.57
C ALA A 60 -7.22 -11.47 7.39
N LEU A 61 -6.56 -11.04 6.29
CA LEU A 61 -5.14 -11.33 6.07
C LEU A 61 -4.22 -10.53 7.02
N HIS A 62 -4.66 -9.36 7.49
CA HIS A 62 -3.92 -8.61 8.51
C HIS A 62 -4.03 -9.30 9.87
N HIS A 63 -5.23 -9.72 10.26
CA HIS A 63 -5.44 -10.50 11.49
C HIS A 63 -4.66 -11.82 11.46
N LEU A 64 -4.58 -12.47 10.29
CA LEU A 64 -3.74 -13.66 10.10
C LEU A 64 -2.26 -13.37 10.37
N ALA A 65 -1.73 -12.27 9.88
CA ALA A 65 -0.34 -11.87 10.14
C ALA A 65 -0.09 -11.66 11.63
N ASN A 66 -1.00 -10.94 12.30
CA ASN A 66 -0.90 -10.69 13.75
C ASN A 66 -0.96 -12.01 14.55
N ARG A 67 -1.88 -12.91 14.21
CA ARG A 67 -1.99 -14.23 14.84
C ARG A 67 -0.72 -15.04 14.72
N ASP A 68 -0.10 -15.01 13.53
CA ASP A 68 1.07 -15.81 13.21
C ASP A 68 2.39 -15.12 13.62
N GLY A 69 2.32 -13.89 14.17
CA GLY A 69 3.51 -13.13 14.59
C GLY A 69 4.42 -12.74 13.44
N VAL A 70 3.90 -12.59 12.22
CA VAL A 70 4.66 -12.22 11.02
C VAL A 70 4.24 -10.86 10.50
N HIS A 71 5.12 -10.23 9.72
CA HIS A 71 4.78 -8.97 9.07
C HIS A 71 3.68 -9.19 8.01
N PHE A 72 2.73 -8.26 7.90
CA PHE A 72 1.58 -8.39 6.99
C PHE A 72 1.95 -8.47 5.50
N LYS A 73 3.17 -8.13 5.11
CA LYS A 73 3.69 -8.39 3.75
C LYS A 73 3.69 -9.88 3.39
N GLU A 74 3.81 -10.77 4.39
CA GLU A 74 3.82 -12.23 4.18
C GLU A 74 2.41 -12.79 3.90
N THR A 75 1.38 -12.05 4.25
CA THR A 75 -0.01 -12.49 4.16
C THR A 75 -0.83 -11.74 3.13
N LYS A 76 -0.59 -10.43 2.97
CA LYS A 76 -1.34 -9.55 2.07
C LYS A 76 -0.81 -9.58 0.64
N PRO A 77 -1.65 -9.25 -0.36
CA PRO A 77 -1.19 -8.92 -1.72
C PRO A 77 -0.25 -7.72 -1.72
N ASP A 78 0.62 -7.65 -2.72
CA ASP A 78 1.64 -6.59 -2.85
C ASP A 78 1.06 -5.18 -2.69
N ILE A 79 0.01 -4.89 -3.44
CA ILE A 79 -0.64 -3.57 -3.38
C ILE A 79 -1.16 -3.21 -1.98
N CYS A 80 -1.61 -4.21 -1.20
CA CYS A 80 -2.21 -3.97 0.11
C CYS A 80 -1.17 -3.73 1.22
N TRP A 81 0.05 -4.29 1.07
CA TRP A 81 1.08 -4.07 2.07
C TRP A 81 1.99 -2.89 1.74
N GLN A 82 2.04 -2.47 0.47
CA GLN A 82 2.83 -1.32 0.05
C GLN A 82 2.21 0.02 0.44
N LEU A 83 0.88 0.10 0.61
CA LEU A 83 0.21 1.35 0.96
C LEU A 83 0.83 2.01 2.21
N PRO A 84 1.03 3.33 2.19
CA PRO A 84 0.63 4.34 1.19
C PRO A 84 1.59 4.49 0.00
N LEU A 85 2.59 3.63 -0.12
CA LEU A 85 3.57 3.65 -1.19
C LEU A 85 3.15 2.75 -2.36
N ARG A 86 3.71 3.04 -3.52
CA ARG A 86 3.59 2.23 -4.73
C ARG A 86 4.95 2.03 -5.37
N ARG A 87 5.24 0.78 -5.76
CA ARG A 87 6.34 0.44 -6.64
C ARG A 87 5.82 0.25 -8.06
N SER A 88 6.43 0.95 -9.00
CA SER A 88 6.19 0.79 -10.43
C SER A 88 7.51 0.62 -11.19
N TRP A 89 7.41 0.21 -12.44
CA TRP A 89 8.56 0.04 -13.35
C TRP A 89 8.36 0.97 -14.53
N GLU A 90 9.39 1.74 -14.84
CA GLU A 90 9.43 2.67 -15.96
C GLU A 90 10.57 2.27 -16.87
N SER A 91 10.33 2.30 -18.18
CA SER A 91 11.39 2.20 -19.19
C SER A 91 11.97 3.58 -19.41
N ARG A 92 13.27 3.72 -19.29
CA ARG A 92 14.01 4.95 -19.57
C ARG A 92 15.08 4.69 -20.61
N GLU A 93 15.13 5.54 -21.60
CA GLU A 93 16.22 5.54 -22.58
C GLU A 93 17.39 6.34 -22.02
N GLU A 94 18.56 5.72 -21.96
CA GLU A 94 19.82 6.38 -21.59
C GLU A 94 20.86 6.07 -22.67
N GLY A 95 21.05 7.01 -23.59
CA GLY A 95 21.79 6.78 -24.83
C GLY A 95 21.15 5.70 -25.68
N ASP A 96 21.92 4.70 -26.10
CA ASP A 96 21.45 3.54 -26.88
C ASP A 96 20.91 2.39 -26.02
N THR A 97 20.76 2.59 -24.70
CA THR A 97 20.36 1.52 -23.77
C THR A 97 18.99 1.79 -23.18
N ASN A 98 18.12 0.77 -23.17
CA ASN A 98 16.81 0.82 -22.57
C ASN A 98 16.89 0.24 -21.15
N LEU A 99 16.76 1.10 -20.14
CA LEU A 99 16.85 0.72 -18.73
C LEU A 99 15.46 0.59 -18.11
N THR A 100 15.24 -0.51 -17.37
CA THR A 100 14.05 -0.63 -16.54
C THR A 100 14.37 -0.04 -15.15
N VAL A 101 13.72 1.06 -14.81
CA VAL A 101 13.89 1.76 -13.54
C VAL A 101 12.75 1.44 -12.61
N VAL A 102 13.07 1.09 -11.37
CA VAL A 102 12.08 0.93 -10.31
C VAL A 102 11.81 2.29 -9.68
N VAL A 103 10.55 2.71 -9.70
CA VAL A 103 10.09 3.96 -9.10
C VAL A 103 9.23 3.62 -7.88
N ILE A 104 9.56 4.22 -6.74
CA ILE A 104 8.78 4.12 -5.50
C ILE A 104 8.28 5.51 -5.16
N GLY A 105 6.97 5.66 -5.09
CA GLY A 105 6.31 6.93 -4.84
C GLY A 105 5.03 6.77 -4.05
N GLU A 106 4.26 7.83 -3.97
CA GLU A 106 2.95 7.83 -3.35
C GLU A 106 1.94 7.05 -4.18
N TYR A 107 1.03 6.35 -3.52
CA TYR A 107 -0.09 5.68 -4.18
C TYR A 107 -1.23 6.68 -4.40
N THR A 108 -1.31 7.24 -5.59
CA THR A 108 -2.32 8.25 -5.94
C THR A 108 -3.66 7.61 -6.30
N ARG A 109 -4.78 8.38 -6.20
CA ARG A 109 -6.12 7.94 -6.64
C ARG A 109 -6.13 7.51 -8.11
N LYS A 110 -5.47 8.28 -8.97
CA LYS A 110 -5.35 7.97 -10.41
C LYS A 110 -4.68 6.62 -10.65
N ALA A 111 -3.72 6.26 -9.82
CA ALA A 111 -3.02 4.97 -9.93
C ALA A 111 -3.90 3.77 -9.56
N TRP A 112 -5.03 4.00 -8.89
CA TRP A 112 -6.02 2.97 -8.58
C TRP A 112 -6.86 2.55 -9.78
N GLY A 113 -6.86 3.33 -10.85
CA GLY A 113 -7.62 3.11 -12.06
C GLY A 113 -9.05 3.66 -11.99
N ALA A 114 -9.91 3.17 -12.88
CA ALA A 114 -11.31 3.59 -12.94
C ALA A 114 -12.02 3.39 -11.59
N GLY A 115 -12.69 4.44 -11.11
CA GLY A 115 -13.35 4.47 -9.80
C GLY A 115 -12.43 4.86 -8.63
N GLY A 116 -11.14 5.10 -8.85
CA GLY A 116 -10.23 5.56 -7.80
C GLY A 116 -10.58 6.95 -7.26
N GLU A 117 -11.11 7.82 -8.13
CA GLU A 117 -11.58 9.15 -7.74
C GLU A 117 -12.87 9.11 -6.90
N ASP A 118 -13.68 8.05 -7.04
CA ASP A 118 -14.92 7.86 -6.30
C ASP A 118 -14.69 7.26 -4.90
N LEU A 119 -13.47 6.83 -4.59
CA LEU A 119 -13.15 6.29 -3.28
C LEU A 119 -12.90 7.42 -2.29
N ASP A 120 -13.50 7.32 -1.13
CA ASP A 120 -13.14 8.14 0.04
C ASP A 120 -11.79 7.65 0.58
N TRP A 121 -10.73 8.12 -0.08
CA TRP A 121 -9.38 7.61 0.08
C TRP A 121 -8.56 8.52 0.97
N TYR A 122 -8.48 8.19 2.23
CA TYR A 122 -7.77 8.97 3.24
C TYR A 122 -6.33 8.48 3.51
N CYS A 123 -5.88 7.42 2.83
CA CYS A 123 -4.56 6.83 3.12
C CYS A 123 -3.39 7.56 2.47
N THR A 124 -3.61 8.39 1.47
CA THR A 124 -2.54 9.07 0.73
C THR A 124 -2.76 10.57 0.60
N SER A 125 -3.80 11.00 -0.08
CA SER A 125 -3.98 12.40 -0.50
C SER A 125 -4.84 13.26 0.42
N ASN A 126 -5.48 12.70 1.44
CA ASN A 126 -6.28 13.46 2.40
C ASN A 126 -5.42 13.96 3.56
N SER A 127 -5.69 15.18 4.03
CA SER A 127 -4.99 15.80 5.15
C SER A 127 -5.11 15.01 6.45
N GLU A 128 -6.22 14.30 6.63
CA GLU A 128 -6.46 13.41 7.79
C GLU A 128 -5.47 12.24 7.86
N ALA A 129 -4.91 11.83 6.73
CA ALA A 129 -3.89 10.78 6.67
C ALA A 129 -2.49 11.27 7.07
N HIS A 130 -2.26 12.59 7.09
CA HIS A 130 -0.97 13.23 7.31
C HIS A 130 -0.80 13.74 8.73
N THR A 131 -1.28 13.00 9.71
CA THR A 131 -1.27 13.41 11.12
C THR A 131 -0.05 12.95 11.90
N SER A 132 0.72 11.99 11.39
CA SER A 132 1.90 11.45 12.07
C SER A 132 3.06 12.44 12.04
N SER A 133 3.74 12.59 13.17
CA SER A 133 5.02 13.30 13.25
C SER A 133 6.21 12.49 12.74
N ILE A 134 6.01 11.19 12.50
CA ILE A 134 7.06 10.28 12.02
C ILE A 134 7.04 10.30 10.48
N PRO A 135 8.13 10.68 9.81
CA PRO A 135 8.21 10.67 8.36
C PRO A 135 8.00 9.26 7.77
N VAL A 136 7.37 9.20 6.60
CA VAL A 136 7.04 7.93 5.91
C VAL A 136 8.25 7.04 5.69
N TYR A 137 9.41 7.60 5.35
CA TYR A 137 10.63 6.81 5.15
C TYR A 137 11.13 6.12 6.43
N ILE A 138 10.68 6.56 7.61
CA ILE A 138 10.96 5.91 8.90
C ILE A 138 9.85 4.92 9.24
N SER A 139 8.58 5.36 9.18
CA SER A 139 7.44 4.53 9.56
C SER A 139 7.24 3.32 8.64
N GLN A 140 7.60 3.44 7.36
CA GLN A 140 7.50 2.40 6.33
C GLN A 140 8.86 1.74 6.02
N LYS A 141 9.78 1.70 6.99
CA LYS A 141 11.12 1.13 6.81
C LYS A 141 11.08 -0.30 6.28
N THR A 142 10.23 -1.15 6.88
CA THR A 142 10.15 -2.58 6.52
C THR A 142 9.66 -2.77 5.08
N GLU A 143 8.65 -1.99 4.68
CA GLU A 143 8.10 -2.01 3.33
C GLU A 143 9.10 -1.48 2.31
N LEU A 144 9.77 -0.38 2.62
CA LEU A 144 10.81 0.20 1.77
C LEU A 144 11.98 -0.77 1.56
N ILE A 145 12.47 -1.42 2.61
CA ILE A 145 13.50 -2.45 2.49
C ILE A 145 13.03 -3.61 1.61
N ALA A 146 11.76 -4.04 1.76
CA ALA A 146 11.19 -5.09 0.94
C ALA A 146 11.04 -4.68 -0.55
N MET A 147 10.84 -3.38 -0.83
CA MET A 147 10.72 -2.86 -2.19
C MET A 147 12.07 -2.61 -2.89
N MET A 148 13.11 -2.19 -2.15
CA MET A 148 14.36 -1.70 -2.76
C MET A 148 15.66 -2.37 -2.25
N ASN A 149 15.60 -3.19 -1.23
CA ASN A 149 16.68 -3.75 -0.40
C ASN A 149 17.26 -2.77 0.65
N GLU A 150 18.03 -3.34 1.58
CA GLU A 150 18.55 -2.59 2.74
C GLU A 150 19.58 -1.52 2.34
N LYS A 151 20.49 -1.82 1.42
CA LYS A 151 21.53 -0.87 0.97
C LYS A 151 20.90 0.38 0.32
N ALA A 152 19.90 0.19 -0.54
CA ALA A 152 19.19 1.29 -1.18
C ALA A 152 18.36 2.08 -0.17
N TYR A 153 17.76 1.42 0.82
CA TYR A 153 17.04 2.08 1.89
C TYR A 153 17.95 2.99 2.73
N GLU A 154 19.17 2.55 3.09
CA GLU A 154 20.10 3.38 3.84
C GLU A 154 20.51 4.65 3.05
N ILE A 155 20.71 4.53 1.73
CA ILE A 155 20.97 5.69 0.88
C ILE A 155 19.76 6.65 0.88
N LEU A 156 18.54 6.11 0.71
CA LEU A 156 17.31 6.89 0.77
C LEU A 156 17.20 7.62 2.10
N LYS A 157 17.36 6.87 3.21
CA LYS A 157 17.27 7.40 4.57
C LYS A 157 18.22 8.58 4.79
N ASN A 158 19.48 8.42 4.41
CA ASN A 158 20.48 9.49 4.55
C ASN A 158 20.10 10.74 3.76
N LYS A 159 19.60 10.59 2.53
CA LYS A 159 19.11 11.72 1.72
C LYS A 159 17.90 12.39 2.36
N CYS A 160 16.92 11.62 2.83
CA CYS A 160 15.74 12.14 3.51
C CYS A 160 16.11 12.89 4.81
N ASP A 161 17.04 12.35 5.60
CA ASP A 161 17.52 13.00 6.83
C ASP A 161 18.16 14.36 6.53
N LEU A 162 18.94 14.47 5.45
CA LEU A 162 19.52 15.75 5.01
C LEU A 162 18.45 16.76 4.61
N VAL A 163 17.45 16.33 3.83
CA VAL A 163 16.33 17.19 3.42
C VAL A 163 15.53 17.63 4.65
N PHE A 164 15.24 16.73 5.57
CA PHE A 164 14.47 17.03 6.77
C PHE A 164 15.21 18.02 7.69
N LYS A 165 16.52 17.85 7.86
CA LYS A 165 17.37 18.81 8.58
C LYS A 165 17.38 20.18 7.91
N ALA A 166 17.50 20.23 6.58
CA ALA A 166 17.48 21.47 5.82
C ALA A 166 16.12 22.19 5.94
N GLN A 167 15.01 21.46 5.92
CA GLN A 167 13.67 22.02 6.10
C GLN A 167 13.46 22.57 7.51
N ARG A 168 13.94 21.88 8.55
CA ARG A 168 13.91 22.41 9.93
C ARG A 168 14.68 23.72 10.05
N ASN A 169 15.84 23.81 9.42
CA ASN A 169 16.66 25.02 9.43
C ASN A 169 16.03 26.16 8.60
N ARG A 170 15.20 25.85 7.59
CA ARG A 170 14.44 26.83 6.80
C ARG A 170 13.20 27.37 7.51
N LYS A 171 12.67 26.70 8.54
CA LYS A 171 11.53 27.21 9.33
C LYS A 171 11.78 28.57 9.98
N PHE A 172 13.01 29.06 9.98
CA PHE A 172 13.36 30.43 10.35
C PHE A 172 13.30 31.48 9.21
N ARG A 173 12.99 31.03 7.97
CA ARG A 173 12.77 31.93 6.83
C ARG A 173 11.38 31.62 6.28
N SER A 174 10.45 32.53 6.53
CA SER A 174 9.07 32.50 6.07
C SER A 174 8.98 32.43 4.54
N LEU A 175 8.90 31.22 3.99
CA LEU A 175 8.45 31.00 2.63
C LEU A 175 7.08 30.29 2.71
N PRO A 176 6.07 30.77 1.95
CA PRO A 176 4.75 30.14 1.96
C PRO A 176 4.86 28.70 1.51
N LEU A 177 4.16 27.81 2.20
CA LEU A 177 4.10 26.36 1.93
C LEU A 177 3.60 26.00 0.51
N PHE A 178 3.09 26.97 -0.23
CA PHE A 178 2.50 26.78 -1.56
C PHE A 178 3.50 26.51 -2.70
N VAL A 179 4.80 26.65 -2.46
CA VAL A 179 5.83 26.52 -3.52
C VAL A 179 6.38 25.09 -3.66
N LEU A 180 6.01 24.16 -2.77
CA LEU A 180 6.62 22.83 -2.70
C LEU A 180 5.73 21.66 -3.13
N HIS A 181 4.50 21.90 -3.56
CA HIS A 181 3.64 20.82 -4.06
C HIS A 181 3.74 20.73 -5.60
N PRO A 182 4.22 19.59 -6.15
CA PRO A 182 4.34 19.42 -7.61
C PRO A 182 3.01 19.50 -8.39
N ALA A 183 1.87 19.44 -7.68
CA ALA A 183 0.52 19.49 -8.27
C ALA A 183 0.00 20.92 -8.49
N SER A 184 0.78 21.95 -8.22
CA SER A 184 0.40 23.36 -8.45
C SER A 184 1.03 23.97 -9.70
N ARG A 185 1.42 23.15 -10.69
CA ARG A 185 1.77 23.57 -12.04
C ARG A 185 0.86 22.96 -13.07
#